data_37f787bacca9d1b38a263f7abbc0d097
#
_entry.id   37f787bacca9d1b38a263f7abbc0d097
#
_cell.length_a   1.000
_cell.length_b   1.000
_cell.length_c   1.000
_cell.angle_alpha   90.00
_cell.angle_beta   90.00
_cell.angle_gamma   90.00
#
_symmetry.space_group_name_H-M   'P 1'
#
loop_
_entity.id
_entity.type
_entity.pdbx_description
1 polymer ?
#
loop_
_entity_poly.entity_id
_entity_poly.type
_entity_poly.pdbx_seq_one_letter_code
_entity_poly.pdbx_strand_id
1 'polypeptide(L)'
;GNLFDAFYCATAISLLASLPTLFFIDSFPLSSAAKKLNSKGAMIAGLHGAEVIESANAVAVSVKDIFPEGTVKMYSMKVLSDNSIDQTILKAASLTAALNSPLESIFNQIAGTNTAYSIPDSDTVKYEKRLGISGWVDNELLFIGNRSLMEAHGIPIPSVEIDKKILRRGYFPVYV
;
A
#
# COMPACT_ATOMS: atom_id res chain seq x y z
N GLY A 1 24.41 61.88 30.66
CA GLY A 1 24.06 60.88 29.67
C GLY A 1 23.36 61.55 28.53
N ASN A 2 23.94 61.47 27.35
CA ASN A 2 23.39 62.11 26.15
C ASN A 2 22.11 61.38 25.70
N LEU A 3 21.12 62.15 25.30
CA LEU A 3 19.83 61.62 24.81
C LEU A 3 20.06 60.64 23.62
N PHE A 4 21.13 60.88 22.87
CA PHE A 4 21.58 60.00 21.76
C PHE A 4 22.02 58.62 22.27
N ASP A 5 22.76 58.55 23.39
CA ASP A 5 23.20 57.25 23.94
C ASP A 5 22.01 56.41 24.41
N ALA A 6 21.01 57.06 25.02
CA ALA A 6 19.78 56.38 25.39
C ALA A 6 19.00 55.85 24.19
N PHE A 7 18.98 56.62 23.09
CA PHE A 7 18.32 56.20 21.84
C PHE A 7 19.05 55.03 21.18
N TYR A 8 20.39 55.06 21.14
CA TYR A 8 21.18 53.94 20.63
C TYR A 8 21.01 52.66 21.46
N CYS A 9 20.99 52.78 22.79
CA CYS A 9 20.72 51.64 23.64
C CYS A 9 19.34 51.08 23.45
N ALA A 10 18.31 51.92 23.35
CA ALA A 10 16.95 51.48 23.12
C ALA A 10 16.79 50.78 21.76
N THR A 11 17.38 51.30 20.71
CA THR A 11 17.33 50.63 19.38
C THR A 11 18.10 49.30 19.36
N ALA A 12 19.25 49.23 19.98
CA ALA A 12 20.01 48.00 20.09
C ALA A 12 19.28 46.91 20.89
N ILE A 13 18.61 47.28 21.98
CA ILE A 13 17.78 46.35 22.76
C ILE A 13 16.58 45.89 21.97
N SER A 14 15.93 46.78 21.24
CA SER A 14 14.80 46.43 20.40
C SER A 14 15.16 45.47 19.27
N LEU A 15 16.30 45.68 18.62
CA LEU A 15 16.82 44.76 17.59
C LEU A 15 17.20 43.39 18.15
N LEU A 16 17.87 43.34 19.30
CA LEU A 16 18.25 42.08 19.95
C LEU A 16 17.02 41.31 20.47
N ALA A 17 15.99 41.99 20.93
CA ALA A 17 14.75 41.39 21.41
C ALA A 17 13.83 40.89 20.29
N SER A 18 13.93 41.45 19.06
CA SER A 18 13.09 41.04 17.93
C SER A 18 13.52 39.70 17.32
N LEU A 19 14.81 39.38 17.32
CA LEU A 19 15.37 38.14 16.74
C LEU A 19 14.81 36.85 17.39
N PRO A 20 14.76 36.72 18.74
CA PRO A 20 14.15 35.53 19.34
C PRO A 20 12.64 35.44 19.09
N THR A 21 11.93 36.54 19.03
CA THR A 21 10.46 36.55 18.81
C THR A 21 10.09 36.02 17.44
N LEU A 22 10.84 36.35 16.40
CA LEU A 22 10.66 35.79 15.04
C LEU A 22 10.82 34.26 15.05
N PHE A 23 11.86 33.76 15.72
CA PHE A 23 12.07 32.31 15.85
C PHE A 23 10.89 31.61 16.55
N PHE A 24 10.33 32.21 17.58
CA PHE A 24 9.18 31.63 18.30
C PHE A 24 7.89 31.67 17.47
N ILE A 25 7.68 32.69 16.65
CA ILE A 25 6.50 32.82 15.80
C ILE A 25 6.44 31.67 14.79
N ASP A 26 7.55 31.32 14.18
CA ASP A 26 7.60 30.24 13.19
C ASP A 26 7.63 28.84 13.81
N SER A 27 8.38 28.68 14.92
CA SER A 27 8.65 27.36 15.51
C SER A 27 7.52 26.85 16.41
N PHE A 28 6.80 27.75 17.07
CA PHE A 28 5.77 27.36 18.06
C PHE A 28 4.53 26.71 17.44
N PRO A 29 3.94 27.24 16.35
CA PRO A 29 2.80 26.60 15.68
C PRO A 29 3.18 25.23 15.12
N LEU A 30 4.37 25.12 14.50
CA LEU A 30 4.88 23.86 13.95
C LEU A 30 5.07 22.79 15.04
N SER A 31 5.66 23.19 16.16
CA SER A 31 5.84 22.29 17.32
C SER A 31 4.49 21.80 17.89
N SER A 32 3.52 22.69 17.99
CA SER A 32 2.16 22.35 18.45
C SER A 32 1.46 21.38 17.49
N ALA A 33 1.55 21.65 16.17
CA ALA A 33 1.01 20.78 15.14
C ALA A 33 1.70 19.41 15.13
N ALA A 34 3.03 19.38 15.25
CA ALA A 34 3.81 18.15 15.33
C ALA A 34 3.42 17.29 16.54
N LYS A 35 3.24 17.87 17.72
CA LYS A 35 2.77 17.16 18.91
C LYS A 35 1.38 16.54 18.70
N LYS A 36 0.45 17.28 18.09
CA LYS A 36 -0.92 16.81 17.82
C LYS A 36 -0.92 15.68 16.78
N LEU A 37 -0.05 15.72 15.78
CA LEU A 37 0.08 14.67 14.79
C LEU A 37 0.76 13.43 15.38
N ASN A 38 1.80 13.61 16.17
CA ASN A 38 2.49 12.50 16.83
C ASN A 38 1.56 11.70 17.75
N SER A 39 0.62 12.34 18.43
CA SER A 39 -0.39 11.63 19.22
C SER A 39 -1.33 10.78 18.39
N LYS A 40 -1.41 11.01 17.07
CA LYS A 40 -2.19 10.23 16.11
C LYS A 40 -1.32 9.26 15.27
N GLY A 41 -0.04 9.10 15.61
CA GLY A 41 0.88 8.22 14.89
C GLY A 41 1.44 8.81 13.59
N ALA A 42 1.33 10.12 13.38
CA ALA A 42 1.85 10.80 12.21
C ALA A 42 2.98 11.77 12.59
N MET A 43 3.96 11.97 11.70
CA MET A 43 5.09 12.87 11.91
C MET A 43 5.29 13.77 10.70
N ILE A 44 5.60 15.05 10.95
CA ILE A 44 5.99 16.02 9.92
C ILE A 44 7.50 16.22 9.96
N ALA A 45 8.16 16.11 8.81
CA ALA A 45 9.60 16.34 8.66
C ALA A 45 9.90 17.85 8.53
N GLY A 46 9.79 18.59 9.63
CA GLY A 46 10.15 20.01 9.69
C GLY A 46 9.20 20.96 8.94
N LEU A 47 9.63 22.22 8.81
CA LEU A 47 8.84 23.27 8.15
C LEU A 47 8.60 22.96 6.67
N HIS A 48 9.62 22.50 5.98
CA HIS A 48 9.50 22.15 4.55
C HIS A 48 8.46 21.04 4.31
N GLY A 49 8.40 20.04 5.18
CA GLY A 49 7.36 19.02 5.12
C GLY A 49 5.94 19.56 5.32
N ALA A 50 5.77 20.57 6.18
CA ALA A 50 4.51 21.24 6.38
C ALA A 50 4.07 22.05 5.14
N GLU A 51 4.98 22.78 4.50
CA GLU A 51 4.75 23.54 3.27
C GLU A 51 4.33 22.63 2.10
N VAL A 52 5.01 21.49 1.95
CA VAL A 52 4.66 20.48 0.93
C VAL A 52 3.26 19.93 1.16
N ILE A 53 2.88 19.65 2.41
CA ILE A 53 1.54 19.15 2.73
C ILE A 53 0.48 20.21 2.47
N GLU A 54 0.73 21.48 2.79
CA GLU A 54 -0.20 22.59 2.55
C GLU A 54 -0.46 22.81 1.06
N SER A 55 0.56 22.67 0.23
CA SER A 55 0.47 22.83 -1.23
C SER A 55 -0.04 21.57 -1.95
N ALA A 56 -0.13 20.43 -1.27
CA ALA A 56 -0.53 19.17 -1.89
C ALA A 56 -2.03 19.15 -2.20
N ASN A 57 -2.37 18.90 -3.44
CA ASN A 57 -3.74 18.71 -3.92
C ASN A 57 -4.04 17.24 -4.28
N ALA A 58 -3.05 16.37 -4.21
CA ALA A 58 -3.19 14.93 -4.44
C ALA A 58 -2.20 14.14 -3.56
N VAL A 59 -2.59 12.95 -3.16
CA VAL A 59 -1.75 12.01 -2.40
C VAL A 59 -1.68 10.70 -3.16
N ALA A 60 -0.47 10.27 -3.51
CA ALA A 60 -0.22 8.95 -4.06
C ALA A 60 0.27 8.02 -2.94
N VAL A 61 -0.44 6.92 -2.73
CA VAL A 61 -0.09 5.94 -1.69
C VAL A 61 0.10 4.58 -2.33
N SER A 62 1.16 3.89 -1.98
CA SER A 62 1.37 2.51 -2.39
C SER A 62 0.38 1.58 -1.69
N VAL A 63 -0.12 0.57 -2.40
CA VAL A 63 -0.99 -0.45 -1.81
C VAL A 63 -0.27 -1.18 -0.66
N LYS A 64 1.04 -1.39 -0.76
CA LYS A 64 1.86 -2.03 0.28
C LYS A 64 1.95 -1.21 1.57
N ASP A 65 1.84 0.13 1.47
CA ASP A 65 1.87 1.01 2.65
C ASP A 65 0.55 0.98 3.43
N ILE A 66 -0.57 0.78 2.72
CA ILE A 66 -1.91 0.67 3.35
C ILE A 66 -2.16 -0.75 3.85
N PHE A 67 -1.76 -1.74 3.06
CA PHE A 67 -1.92 -3.16 3.36
C PHE A 67 -0.54 -3.83 3.42
N PRO A 68 0.17 -3.72 4.56
CA PRO A 68 1.46 -4.36 4.74
C PRO A 68 1.33 -5.88 4.59
N GLU A 69 2.42 -6.53 4.27
CA GLU A 69 2.49 -7.98 4.12
C GLU A 69 1.90 -8.71 5.34
N GLY A 70 1.10 -9.74 5.09
CA GLY A 70 0.39 -10.47 6.14
C GLY A 70 -0.95 -9.87 6.59
N THR A 71 -1.36 -8.69 6.07
CA THR A 71 -2.69 -8.12 6.33
C THR A 71 -3.79 -8.97 5.69
N VAL A 72 -3.55 -9.45 4.48
CA VAL A 72 -4.47 -10.34 3.78
C VAL A 72 -4.16 -11.79 4.18
N LYS A 73 -5.18 -12.51 4.66
CA LYS A 73 -5.06 -13.92 5.08
C LYS A 73 -6.04 -14.77 4.30
N MET A 74 -5.60 -15.96 3.92
CA MET A 74 -6.51 -16.95 3.35
C MET A 74 -7.37 -17.55 4.46
N TYR A 75 -8.68 -17.50 4.26
CA TYR A 75 -9.64 -18.08 5.19
C TYR A 75 -9.93 -19.57 4.86
N SER A 76 -10.12 -19.86 3.59
CA SER A 76 -10.48 -21.20 3.13
C SER A 76 -10.18 -21.33 1.63
N MET A 77 -9.87 -22.53 1.21
CA MET A 77 -9.66 -22.90 -0.19
C MET A 77 -10.63 -24.03 -0.55
N LYS A 78 -11.19 -23.96 -1.75
CA LYS A 78 -12.05 -25.01 -2.30
C LYS A 78 -11.56 -25.36 -3.69
N VAL A 79 -11.30 -26.62 -3.91
CA VAL A 79 -10.94 -27.16 -5.22
C VAL A 79 -12.20 -27.48 -5.99
N LEU A 80 -12.22 -27.06 -7.26
CA LEU A 80 -13.36 -27.22 -8.16
C LEU A 80 -13.11 -28.23 -9.29
N SER A 81 -11.86 -28.66 -9.46
CA SER A 81 -11.44 -29.60 -10.49
C SER A 81 -10.50 -30.67 -9.91
N ASP A 82 -10.25 -31.72 -10.69
CA ASP A 82 -9.36 -32.83 -10.29
C ASP A 82 -7.87 -32.51 -10.45
N ASN A 83 -7.50 -31.25 -10.68
CA ASN A 83 -6.12 -30.83 -10.80
C ASN A 83 -5.38 -30.91 -9.48
N SER A 84 -4.07 -31.16 -9.54
CA SER A 84 -3.21 -31.15 -8.35
C SER A 84 -3.20 -29.78 -7.70
N ILE A 85 -3.67 -29.71 -6.46
CA ILE A 85 -3.73 -28.49 -5.65
C ILE A 85 -2.34 -27.86 -5.52
N ASP A 86 -1.35 -28.70 -5.22
CA ASP A 86 0.02 -28.25 -4.93
C ASP A 86 0.64 -27.57 -6.16
N GLN A 87 0.46 -28.16 -7.36
CA GLN A 87 0.95 -27.56 -8.60
C GLN A 87 0.24 -26.25 -8.93
N THR A 88 -1.08 -26.19 -8.73
CA THR A 88 -1.84 -24.95 -8.96
C THR A 88 -1.40 -23.84 -8.02
N ILE A 89 -1.14 -24.14 -6.76
CA ILE A 89 -0.65 -23.16 -5.77
C ILE A 89 0.75 -22.67 -6.15
N LEU A 90 1.66 -23.57 -6.57
CA LEU A 90 3.01 -23.21 -6.98
C LEU A 90 3.00 -22.29 -8.21
N LYS A 91 2.19 -22.62 -9.21
CA LYS A 91 2.02 -21.80 -10.40
C LYS A 91 1.39 -20.44 -10.06
N ALA A 92 0.42 -20.41 -9.14
CA ALA A 92 -0.16 -19.16 -8.66
C ALA A 92 0.85 -18.31 -7.88
N ALA A 93 1.70 -18.93 -7.06
CA ALA A 93 2.80 -18.24 -6.37
C ALA A 93 3.78 -17.61 -7.37
N SER A 94 4.22 -18.35 -8.38
CA SER A 94 5.14 -17.85 -9.41
C SER A 94 4.55 -16.69 -10.21
N LEU A 95 3.27 -16.76 -10.60
CA LEU A 95 2.60 -15.70 -11.34
C LEU A 95 2.40 -14.44 -10.49
N THR A 96 2.03 -14.59 -9.22
CA THR A 96 1.85 -13.45 -8.31
C THR A 96 3.16 -12.78 -7.94
N ALA A 97 4.26 -13.54 -7.83
CA ALA A 97 5.61 -13.04 -7.59
C ALA A 97 6.12 -12.17 -8.74
N ALA A 98 5.86 -12.56 -10.01
CA ALA A 98 6.27 -11.79 -11.18
C ALA A 98 5.74 -10.35 -11.19
N LEU A 99 4.58 -10.10 -10.59
CA LEU A 99 3.93 -8.79 -10.50
C LEU A 99 4.06 -8.10 -9.12
N ASN A 100 4.79 -8.67 -8.19
CA ASN A 100 4.82 -8.19 -6.80
C ASN A 100 3.42 -7.97 -6.21
N SER A 101 2.50 -8.89 -6.50
CA SER A 101 1.10 -8.82 -6.08
C SER A 101 0.97 -8.95 -4.55
N PRO A 102 0.00 -8.26 -3.89
CA PRO A 102 -0.31 -8.50 -2.49
C PRO A 102 -0.72 -9.94 -2.16
N LEU A 103 -1.11 -10.73 -3.16
CA LEU A 103 -1.45 -12.14 -3.02
C LEU A 103 -0.22 -13.05 -2.98
N GLU A 104 0.95 -12.55 -3.37
CA GLU A 104 2.20 -13.30 -3.35
C GLU A 104 2.48 -13.91 -1.97
N SER A 105 2.38 -13.11 -0.92
CA SER A 105 2.62 -13.57 0.45
C SER A 105 1.69 -14.70 0.87
N ILE A 106 0.45 -14.71 0.38
CA ILE A 106 -0.54 -15.75 0.68
C ILE A 106 -0.15 -17.06 -0.02
N PHE A 107 0.12 -17.00 -1.32
CA PHE A 107 0.47 -18.19 -2.08
C PHE A 107 1.81 -18.76 -1.63
N ASN A 108 2.79 -17.92 -1.30
CA ASN A 108 4.07 -18.35 -0.73
C ASN A 108 3.91 -19.02 0.63
N GLN A 109 3.04 -18.51 1.48
CA GLN A 109 2.75 -19.13 2.78
C GLN A 109 2.12 -20.51 2.63
N ILE A 110 1.27 -20.72 1.62
CA ILE A 110 0.63 -21.99 1.34
C ILE A 110 1.59 -22.98 0.66
N ALA A 111 2.37 -22.48 -0.32
CA ALA A 111 3.35 -23.30 -1.03
C ALA A 111 4.48 -23.81 -0.12
N GLY A 112 4.70 -23.14 1.02
CA GLY A 112 5.80 -23.42 1.95
C GLY A 112 7.07 -22.67 1.58
N THR A 113 7.78 -22.20 2.60
CA THR A 113 8.96 -21.32 2.48
C THR A 113 10.17 -21.92 1.76
N ASN A 114 10.16 -23.23 1.47
CA ASN A 114 11.29 -23.95 0.84
C ASN A 114 11.02 -24.42 -0.60
N THR A 115 9.90 -24.03 -1.21
CA THR A 115 9.57 -24.51 -2.55
C THR A 115 10.08 -23.50 -3.57
N ALA A 116 11.13 -23.89 -4.31
CA ALA A 116 11.61 -23.12 -5.45
C ALA A 116 10.60 -23.23 -6.60
N TYR A 117 10.08 -22.10 -7.06
CA TYR A 117 9.29 -22.00 -8.27
C TYR A 117 9.97 -21.05 -9.27
N SER A 118 9.77 -21.32 -10.55
CA SER A 118 10.28 -20.46 -11.60
C SER A 118 9.39 -19.24 -11.73
N ILE A 119 9.98 -18.04 -11.69
CA ILE A 119 9.24 -16.80 -11.93
C ILE A 119 9.14 -16.62 -13.45
N PRO A 120 7.93 -16.50 -14.01
CA PRO A 120 7.77 -16.29 -15.45
C PRO A 120 8.31 -14.93 -15.89
N ASP A 121 8.71 -14.81 -17.15
CA ASP A 121 9.12 -13.53 -17.71
C ASP A 121 7.98 -12.51 -17.64
N SER A 122 8.31 -11.28 -17.31
CA SER A 122 7.35 -10.18 -17.17
C SER A 122 6.53 -9.94 -18.43
N ASP A 123 7.07 -10.25 -19.61
CA ASP A 123 6.40 -10.08 -20.89
C ASP A 123 5.26 -11.10 -21.13
N THR A 124 5.27 -12.20 -20.39
CA THR A 124 4.23 -13.25 -20.47
C THR A 124 3.10 -13.02 -19.49
N VAL A 125 3.25 -12.06 -18.58
CA VAL A 125 2.28 -11.76 -17.52
C VAL A 125 1.49 -10.50 -17.86
N LYS A 126 0.17 -10.60 -17.83
CA LYS A 126 -0.74 -9.51 -18.16
C LYS A 126 -1.59 -9.15 -16.94
N TYR A 127 -1.61 -7.86 -16.60
CA TYR A 127 -2.52 -7.32 -15.60
C TYR A 127 -3.81 -6.84 -16.27
N GLU A 128 -4.93 -7.42 -15.91
CA GLU A 128 -6.25 -7.01 -16.36
C GLU A 128 -6.91 -6.13 -15.30
N LYS A 129 -7.03 -4.84 -15.62
CA LYS A 129 -7.49 -3.83 -14.66
C LYS A 129 -8.83 -4.19 -14.03
N ARG A 130 -8.86 -4.26 -12.69
CA ARG A 130 -10.01 -4.63 -11.85
C ARG A 130 -10.50 -6.08 -11.99
N LEU A 131 -9.88 -6.88 -12.81
CA LEU A 131 -10.26 -8.28 -13.03
C LEU A 131 -9.28 -9.22 -12.33
N GLY A 132 -7.99 -9.05 -12.57
CA GLY A 132 -6.96 -9.90 -12.00
C GLY A 132 -5.70 -9.92 -12.83
N ILE A 133 -5.02 -11.04 -12.82
CA ILE A 133 -3.78 -11.28 -13.55
C ILE A 133 -3.90 -12.56 -14.38
N SER A 134 -3.26 -12.58 -15.53
CA SER A 134 -3.14 -13.76 -16.38
C SER A 134 -1.71 -13.90 -16.87
N GLY A 135 -1.26 -15.10 -17.11
CA GLY A 135 0.10 -15.34 -17.63
C GLY A 135 0.40 -16.80 -17.88
N TRP A 136 1.45 -17.02 -18.64
CA TRP A 136 1.94 -18.37 -18.96
C TRP A 136 2.94 -18.80 -17.89
N VAL A 137 2.67 -19.95 -17.29
CA VAL A 137 3.54 -20.61 -16.32
C VAL A 137 3.66 -22.08 -16.73
N ASP A 138 4.88 -22.56 -16.92
CA ASP A 138 5.15 -23.94 -17.34
C ASP A 138 4.30 -24.40 -18.53
N ASN A 139 4.20 -23.54 -19.56
CA ASN A 139 3.44 -23.79 -20.78
C ASN A 139 1.91 -23.91 -20.60
N GLU A 140 1.38 -23.50 -19.44
CA GLU A 140 -0.05 -23.41 -19.15
C GLU A 140 -0.47 -21.97 -18.91
N LEU A 141 -1.63 -21.58 -19.45
CA LEU A 141 -2.20 -20.26 -19.23
C LEU A 141 -2.98 -20.23 -17.92
N LEU A 142 -2.52 -19.42 -16.98
CA LEU A 142 -3.09 -19.30 -15.65
C LEU A 142 -3.81 -17.97 -15.51
N PHE A 143 -4.96 -17.99 -14.84
CA PHE A 143 -5.75 -16.82 -14.48
C PHE A 143 -5.90 -16.75 -12.97
N ILE A 144 -5.64 -15.59 -12.37
CA ILE A 144 -5.86 -15.33 -10.94
C ILE A 144 -6.67 -14.05 -10.81
N GLY A 145 -7.88 -14.13 -10.31
CA GLY A 145 -8.69 -12.93 -10.20
C GLY A 145 -10.10 -13.17 -9.67
N ASN A 146 -10.96 -12.20 -9.96
CA ASN A 146 -12.35 -12.24 -9.56
C ASN A 146 -13.21 -13.02 -10.56
N ARG A 147 -14.50 -13.19 -10.23
CA ARG A 147 -15.50 -13.83 -11.10
C ARG A 147 -15.51 -13.29 -12.52
N SER A 148 -15.46 -11.97 -12.67
CA SER A 148 -15.55 -11.33 -13.99
C SER A 148 -14.37 -11.66 -14.90
N LEU A 149 -13.18 -11.92 -14.34
CA LEU A 149 -12.04 -12.44 -15.11
C LEU A 149 -12.38 -13.82 -15.70
N MET A 150 -12.89 -14.71 -14.88
CA MET A 150 -13.21 -16.08 -15.31
C MET A 150 -14.32 -16.10 -16.36
N GLU A 151 -15.36 -15.28 -16.17
CA GLU A 151 -16.46 -15.13 -17.14
C GLU A 151 -15.97 -14.54 -18.47
N ALA A 152 -15.08 -13.55 -18.44
CA ALA A 152 -14.51 -12.93 -19.65
C ALA A 152 -13.68 -13.94 -20.48
N HIS A 153 -13.09 -14.93 -19.83
CA HIS A 153 -12.30 -15.99 -20.48
C HIS A 153 -13.07 -17.31 -20.64
N GLY A 154 -14.38 -17.34 -20.35
CA GLY A 154 -15.23 -18.51 -20.53
C GLY A 154 -14.93 -19.67 -19.59
N ILE A 155 -14.31 -19.41 -18.45
CA ILE A 155 -13.94 -20.43 -17.46
C ILE A 155 -15.16 -20.75 -16.59
N PRO A 156 -15.55 -22.03 -16.45
CA PRO A 156 -16.70 -22.41 -15.65
C PRO A 156 -16.44 -22.18 -14.16
N ILE A 157 -17.34 -21.45 -13.52
CA ILE A 157 -17.25 -21.07 -12.10
C ILE A 157 -18.55 -21.39 -11.36
N PRO A 158 -18.52 -21.53 -10.03
CA PRO A 158 -19.70 -21.79 -9.21
C PRO A 158 -20.76 -20.68 -9.34
N SER A 159 -21.97 -20.98 -8.87
CA SER A 159 -23.09 -20.02 -8.91
C SER A 159 -22.77 -18.73 -8.16
N VAL A 160 -23.32 -17.60 -8.64
CA VAL A 160 -23.16 -16.26 -8.04
C VAL A 160 -23.63 -16.20 -6.58
N GLU A 161 -24.52 -17.09 -6.18
CA GLU A 161 -25.02 -17.14 -4.80
C GLU A 161 -23.93 -17.51 -3.79
N ILE A 162 -22.95 -18.31 -4.20
CA ILE A 162 -21.81 -18.68 -3.37
C ILE A 162 -20.96 -17.43 -3.06
N ASP A 163 -20.68 -16.63 -4.07
CA ASP A 163 -19.93 -15.39 -3.90
C ASP A 163 -20.67 -14.40 -3.00
N LYS A 164 -21.98 -14.26 -3.19
CA LYS A 164 -22.79 -13.40 -2.33
C LYS A 164 -22.74 -13.84 -0.86
N LYS A 165 -22.72 -15.15 -0.59
CA LYS A 165 -22.55 -15.66 0.78
C LYS A 165 -21.18 -15.36 1.36
N ILE A 166 -20.11 -15.47 0.55
CA ILE A 166 -18.74 -15.18 0.94
C ILE A 166 -18.61 -13.68 1.25
N LEU A 167 -19.08 -12.81 0.37
CA LEU A 167 -19.04 -11.34 0.52
C LEU A 167 -19.84 -10.86 1.75
N ARG A 168 -21.00 -11.45 2.03
CA ARG A 168 -21.79 -11.12 3.23
C ARG A 168 -21.06 -11.44 4.55
N ARG A 169 -20.10 -12.36 4.52
CA ARG A 169 -19.23 -12.70 5.66
C ARG A 169 -17.98 -11.82 5.74
N GLY A 170 -17.83 -10.85 4.84
CA GLY A 170 -16.65 -9.97 4.78
C GLY A 170 -15.44 -10.57 4.11
N TYR A 171 -15.57 -11.68 3.37
CA TYR A 171 -14.49 -12.31 2.62
C TYR A 171 -14.60 -12.02 1.13
N PHE A 172 -13.48 -12.07 0.42
CA PHE A 172 -13.41 -11.86 -1.02
C PHE A 172 -13.01 -13.17 -1.72
N PRO A 173 -13.81 -13.68 -2.67
CA PRO A 173 -13.44 -14.84 -3.46
C PRO A 173 -12.36 -14.47 -4.48
N VAL A 174 -11.34 -15.29 -4.56
CA VAL A 174 -10.29 -15.24 -5.60
C VAL A 174 -10.29 -16.60 -6.28
N TYR A 175 -10.34 -16.59 -7.59
CA TYR A 175 -10.32 -17.77 -8.45
C TYR A 175 -8.94 -17.95 -9.06
N VAL A 176 -8.52 -19.18 -9.19
CA VAL A 176 -7.27 -19.59 -9.83
C VAL A 176 -7.59 -20.70 -10.82
#